data_209c57a6ee580cee524905312dc9d1f1
#
_entry.id   209c57a6ee580cee524905312dc9d1f1
#
_cell.length_a   1.000
_cell.length_b   1.000
_cell.length_c   1.000
_cell.angle_alpha   90.00
_cell.angle_beta   90.00
_cell.angle_gamma   90.00
#
_symmetry.space_group_name_H-M   'P 1'
#
loop_
_entity.id
_entity.type
_entity.pdbx_description
1 polymer ?
#
loop_
_entity_poly.entity_id
_entity_poly.type
_entity_poly.pdbx_seq_one_letter_code
_entity_poly.pdbx_strand_id
1 'polypeptide(L)'
;MFFLTKSSTQAEIINSINTLIKRCENFISKRSSTKIMCVEYISPNDNKIQEIYRVHVLFDKVLSFYAVNSKNIIFHNIDMTKNDIDRFIKTNKRFCSIMPKIEKQIIEAVRSVGCNLGAVEFFIKDNKPIFLEVNPMWGGHASKIGFGDKSFQKYLINNQEKLIKDIPNVYWFMNRRLYYKKLYKHINKQINRITM
;
A
#
# COMPACT_ATOMS: atom_id res chain seq x y z
N MET A 1 -8.27 5.35 20.11
CA MET A 1 -8.00 6.30 19.02
C MET A 1 -8.83 5.85 17.81
N PHE A 2 -9.52 6.76 17.16
CA PHE A 2 -10.42 6.47 16.05
C PHE A 2 -9.98 7.22 14.80
N PHE A 3 -10.22 6.61 13.65
CA PHE A 3 -9.99 7.23 12.37
C PHE A 3 -11.33 7.65 11.77
N LEU A 4 -11.53 8.93 11.58
CA LEU A 4 -12.72 9.47 10.94
C LEU A 4 -12.34 9.98 9.55
N THR A 5 -13.00 9.47 8.52
CA THR A 5 -12.75 9.90 7.14
C THR A 5 -14.02 10.38 6.47
N LYS A 6 -13.93 11.50 5.76
CA LYS A 6 -14.98 12.03 4.88
C LYS A 6 -14.80 11.57 3.45
N SER A 7 -13.56 11.32 3.07
CA SER A 7 -13.14 10.89 1.73
C SER A 7 -11.78 10.21 1.84
N SER A 8 -11.33 9.60 0.77
CA SER A 8 -10.02 8.96 0.70
C SER A 8 -8.83 9.90 1.02
N THR A 9 -9.05 11.21 0.97
CA THR A 9 -8.00 12.22 1.17
C THR A 9 -8.11 12.99 2.48
N GLN A 10 -9.20 12.79 3.23
CA GLN A 10 -9.45 13.53 4.47
C GLN A 10 -9.74 12.56 5.61
N ALA A 11 -8.73 12.31 6.42
CA ALA A 11 -8.86 11.53 7.64
C ALA A 11 -8.47 12.38 8.86
N GLU A 12 -9.15 12.14 9.98
CA GLU A 12 -8.91 12.80 11.26
C GLU A 12 -8.74 11.73 12.34
N ILE A 13 -7.76 11.91 13.20
CA ILE A 13 -7.54 11.02 14.35
C ILE A 13 -8.23 11.62 15.55
N ILE A 14 -9.12 10.84 16.17
CA ILE A 14 -9.92 11.27 17.31
C ILE A 14 -9.60 10.38 18.51
N ASN A 15 -9.20 11.01 19.60
CA ASN A 15 -8.74 10.33 20.80
C ASN A 15 -9.83 10.08 21.85
N SER A 16 -11.01 10.68 21.69
CA SER A 16 -12.11 10.48 22.63
C SER A 16 -13.44 10.23 21.91
N ILE A 17 -14.26 9.39 22.51
CA ILE A 17 -15.58 9.06 22.01
C ILE A 17 -16.51 10.28 21.93
N ASN A 18 -16.44 11.17 22.92
CA ASN A 18 -17.25 12.39 22.95
C ASN A 18 -16.90 13.34 21.78
N THR A 19 -15.61 13.47 21.46
CA THR A 19 -15.17 14.24 20.31
C THR A 19 -15.63 13.58 19.02
N LEU A 20 -15.57 12.27 18.93
CA LEU A 20 -16.08 11.53 17.76
C LEU A 20 -17.57 11.78 17.52
N ILE A 21 -18.40 11.66 18.55
CA ILE A 21 -19.84 11.88 18.46
C ILE A 21 -20.12 13.30 17.97
N LYS A 22 -19.54 14.33 18.61
CA LYS A 22 -19.70 15.72 18.19
C LYS A 22 -19.29 15.98 16.74
N ARG A 23 -18.22 15.32 16.28
CA ARG A 23 -17.78 15.44 14.89
C ARG A 23 -18.77 14.79 13.93
N CYS A 24 -19.26 13.59 14.24
CA CYS A 24 -20.30 12.92 13.45
C CYS A 24 -21.57 13.75 13.35
N GLU A 25 -22.08 14.25 14.46
CA GLU A 25 -23.26 15.13 14.51
C GLU A 25 -23.06 16.38 13.65
N ASN A 26 -21.92 17.04 13.74
CA ASN A 26 -21.59 18.21 12.95
C ASN A 26 -21.50 17.92 11.43
N PHE A 27 -21.05 16.72 11.03
CA PHE A 27 -21.05 16.33 9.63
C PHE A 27 -22.44 16.05 9.10
N ILE A 28 -23.25 15.31 9.87
CA ILE A 28 -24.62 14.94 9.51
C ILE A 28 -25.49 16.19 9.42
N SER A 29 -25.39 17.11 10.36
CA SER A 29 -26.17 18.35 10.35
C SER A 29 -25.88 19.26 9.15
N LYS A 30 -24.64 19.25 8.67
CA LYS A 30 -24.23 20.08 7.52
C LYS A 30 -24.52 19.45 6.16
N ARG A 31 -24.62 18.13 6.07
CA ARG A 31 -24.81 17.40 4.81
C ARG A 31 -25.49 16.06 5.06
N SER A 32 -26.79 16.00 4.87
CA SER A 32 -27.60 14.79 5.09
C SER A 32 -27.19 13.55 4.27
N SER A 33 -26.52 13.77 3.12
CA SER A 33 -26.02 12.70 2.24
C SER A 33 -24.57 12.27 2.51
N THR A 34 -23.91 12.85 3.52
CA THR A 34 -22.51 12.52 3.82
C THR A 34 -22.43 11.14 4.49
N LYS A 35 -21.74 10.21 3.84
CA LYS A 35 -21.35 8.93 4.45
C LYS A 35 -20.06 9.16 5.26
N ILE A 36 -20.11 8.73 6.52
CA ILE A 36 -18.97 8.81 7.44
C ILE A 36 -18.57 7.39 7.79
N MET A 37 -17.30 7.09 7.67
CA MET A 37 -16.73 5.84 8.15
C MET A 37 -15.87 6.14 9.38
N CYS A 38 -16.15 5.43 10.46
CA CYS A 38 -15.35 5.44 11.67
C CYS A 38 -14.73 4.06 11.86
N VAL A 39 -13.43 4.01 12.03
CA VAL A 39 -12.69 2.76 12.26
C VAL A 39 -11.79 2.92 13.47
N GLU A 40 -11.52 1.81 14.14
CA GLU A 40 -10.52 1.78 15.19
C GLU A 40 -9.13 2.07 14.59
N TYR A 41 -8.39 2.95 15.23
CA TYR A 41 -6.99 3.14 14.88
C TYR A 41 -6.14 2.09 15.60
N ILE A 42 -5.54 1.22 14.84
CA ILE A 42 -4.58 0.23 15.32
C ILE A 42 -3.18 0.75 15.02
N SER A 43 -2.42 1.10 16.06
CA SER A 43 -1.02 1.48 15.86
C SER A 43 -0.19 0.26 15.45
N PRO A 44 0.50 0.30 14.32
CA PRO A 44 1.35 -0.82 13.90
C PRO A 44 2.57 -1.00 14.80
N ASN A 45 3.11 0.08 15.31
CA ASN A 45 4.28 0.08 16.19
C ASN A 45 4.19 1.23 17.19
N ASP A 46 4.76 1.04 18.37
CA ASP A 46 4.98 2.12 19.34
C ASP A 46 6.14 3.05 18.91
N ASN A 47 6.75 2.74 17.78
CA ASN A 47 7.83 3.51 17.19
C ASN A 47 7.32 4.79 16.50
N LYS A 48 8.14 5.82 16.52
CA LYS A 48 7.87 7.13 15.90
C LYS A 48 7.74 7.09 14.36
N ILE A 49 7.98 5.93 13.74
CA ILE A 49 7.96 5.76 12.28
C ILE A 49 6.91 4.71 11.95
N GLN A 50 5.93 5.13 11.17
CA GLN A 50 4.89 4.27 10.65
C GLN A 50 5.35 3.64 9.33
N GLU A 51 4.94 2.40 9.06
CA GLU A 51 5.23 1.67 7.84
C GLU A 51 3.94 1.08 7.28
N ILE A 52 3.68 1.32 6.00
CA ILE A 52 2.59 0.69 5.25
C ILE A 52 3.19 -0.15 4.14
N TYR A 53 2.69 -1.34 4.00
CA TYR A 53 3.09 -2.33 3.01
C TYR A 53 2.00 -2.46 1.97
N ARG A 54 2.38 -2.51 0.69
CA ARG A 54 1.45 -2.69 -0.42
C ARG A 54 1.93 -3.81 -1.32
N VAL A 55 1.02 -4.72 -1.66
CA VAL A 55 1.31 -5.88 -2.50
C VAL A 55 0.27 -5.97 -3.61
N HIS A 56 0.76 -6.11 -4.84
CA HIS A 56 -0.08 -6.33 -6.02
C HIS A 56 -0.18 -7.82 -6.31
N VAL A 57 -1.41 -8.32 -6.34
CA VAL A 57 -1.72 -9.73 -6.57
C VAL A 57 -2.50 -9.88 -7.87
N LEU A 58 -2.17 -10.90 -8.65
CA LEU A 58 -2.95 -11.36 -9.80
C LEU A 58 -3.13 -12.87 -9.70
N PHE A 59 -4.38 -13.31 -9.55
CA PHE A 59 -4.75 -14.70 -9.31
C PHE A 59 -4.03 -15.29 -8.09
N ASP A 60 -3.10 -16.20 -8.33
CA ASP A 60 -2.31 -16.93 -7.33
C ASP A 60 -0.87 -16.40 -7.19
N LYS A 61 -0.59 -15.19 -7.71
CA LYS A 61 0.78 -14.66 -7.76
C LYS A 61 0.89 -13.23 -7.29
N VAL A 62 1.95 -12.98 -6.54
CA VAL A 62 2.42 -11.63 -6.26
C VAL A 62 3.16 -11.09 -7.48
N LEU A 63 2.71 -9.96 -7.98
CA LEU A 63 3.32 -9.27 -9.13
C LEU A 63 4.46 -8.36 -8.68
N SER A 64 4.19 -7.54 -7.69
CA SER A 64 5.13 -6.58 -7.13
C SER A 64 4.70 -6.20 -5.73
N PHE A 65 5.60 -5.64 -4.97
CA PHE A 65 5.31 -5.14 -3.64
C PHE A 65 6.29 -4.04 -3.24
N TYR A 66 5.87 -3.19 -2.33
CA TYR A 66 6.70 -2.17 -1.73
C TYR A 66 6.20 -1.79 -0.34
N ALA A 67 7.09 -1.16 0.42
CA ALA A 67 6.76 -0.51 1.68
C ALA A 67 7.11 0.97 1.61
N VAL A 68 6.26 1.79 2.20
CA VAL A 68 6.52 3.20 2.45
C VAL A 68 6.53 3.46 3.95
N ASN A 69 7.23 4.51 4.37
CA ASN A 69 7.36 4.85 5.77
C ASN A 69 7.33 6.36 5.97
N SER A 70 6.82 6.78 7.12
CA SER A 70 6.71 8.18 7.49
C SER A 70 6.80 8.36 9.01
N LYS A 71 7.15 9.57 9.43
CA LYS A 71 6.97 10.03 10.81
C LYS A 71 5.53 10.46 11.08
N ASN A 72 4.76 10.74 10.04
CA ASN A 72 3.37 11.12 10.14
C ASN A 72 2.51 9.88 10.27
N ILE A 73 1.43 9.98 11.04
CA ILE A 73 0.46 8.88 11.22
C ILE A 73 -0.36 8.69 9.94
N ILE A 74 -0.69 9.78 9.26
CA ILE A 74 -1.38 9.76 7.96
C ILE A 74 -0.37 10.15 6.91
N PHE A 75 -0.12 9.27 5.95
CA PHE A 75 0.83 9.52 4.88
C PHE A 75 0.52 8.66 3.65
N HIS A 76 1.04 9.09 2.53
CA HIS A 76 0.95 8.38 1.25
C HIS A 76 2.34 8.14 0.67
N ASN A 77 2.42 7.29 -0.32
CA ASN A 77 3.66 7.03 -1.05
C ASN A 77 4.25 8.29 -1.72
N ILE A 78 3.43 9.30 -2.00
CA ILE A 78 3.86 10.59 -2.57
C ILE A 78 4.53 11.51 -1.56
N ASP A 79 4.37 11.27 -0.27
CA ASP A 79 4.89 12.12 0.80
C ASP A 79 6.38 11.87 1.11
N MET A 80 6.99 10.86 0.46
CA MET A 80 8.38 10.52 0.66
C MET A 80 9.31 11.56 0.02
N THR A 81 10.37 11.88 0.75
CA THR A 81 11.36 12.88 0.36
C THR A 81 12.74 12.27 0.23
N LYS A 82 13.71 13.06 -0.27
CA LYS A 82 15.12 12.65 -0.31
C LYS A 82 15.65 12.13 1.04
N ASN A 83 15.16 12.66 2.16
CA ASN A 83 15.57 12.27 3.50
C ASN A 83 15.07 10.87 3.92
N ASP A 84 14.14 10.31 3.17
CA ASP A 84 13.53 9.01 3.46
C ASP A 84 14.17 7.86 2.67
N ILE A 85 15.11 8.15 1.75
CA ILE A 85 15.68 7.19 0.81
C ILE A 85 16.33 6.00 1.53
N ASP A 86 17.21 6.23 2.48
CA ASP A 86 17.92 5.14 3.17
C ASP A 86 16.95 4.26 3.96
N ARG A 87 15.97 4.89 4.60
CA ARG A 87 14.90 4.20 5.32
C ARG A 87 14.03 3.39 4.37
N PHE A 88 13.64 3.97 3.25
CA PHE A 88 12.88 3.28 2.20
C PHE A 88 13.61 2.02 1.71
N ILE A 89 14.89 2.14 1.38
CA ILE A 89 15.71 1.01 0.94
C ILE A 89 15.79 -0.06 2.03
N LYS A 90 16.10 0.33 3.28
CA LYS A 90 16.20 -0.59 4.42
C LYS A 90 14.89 -1.33 4.67
N THR A 91 13.76 -0.61 4.69
CA THR A 91 12.44 -1.21 4.90
C THR A 91 12.09 -2.18 3.78
N ASN A 92 12.34 -1.81 2.52
CA ASN A 92 12.03 -2.68 1.39
C ASN A 92 12.94 -3.91 1.30
N LYS A 93 14.23 -3.81 1.68
CA LYS A 93 15.10 -4.98 1.83
C LYS A 93 14.56 -5.95 2.88
N ARG A 94 14.16 -5.45 4.04
CA ARG A 94 13.51 -6.26 5.06
C ARG A 94 12.21 -6.89 4.56
N PHE A 95 11.40 -6.11 3.83
CA PHE A 95 10.15 -6.62 3.27
C PHE A 95 10.38 -7.76 2.27
N CYS A 96 11.43 -7.71 1.45
CA CYS A 96 11.80 -8.82 0.57
C CYS A 96 12.02 -10.15 1.34
N SER A 97 12.54 -10.10 2.57
CA SER A 97 12.75 -11.29 3.40
C SER A 97 11.48 -11.77 4.13
N ILE A 98 10.53 -10.88 4.38
CA ILE A 98 9.26 -11.19 5.05
C ILE A 98 8.23 -11.74 4.05
N MET A 99 8.20 -11.20 2.84
CA MET A 99 7.17 -11.47 1.84
C MET A 99 6.91 -12.96 1.58
N PRO A 100 7.92 -13.84 1.44
CA PRO A 100 7.68 -15.27 1.24
C PRO A 100 6.90 -15.95 2.38
N LYS A 101 7.00 -15.43 3.59
CA LYS A 101 6.34 -15.99 4.78
C LYS A 101 4.85 -15.63 4.86
N ILE A 102 4.45 -14.52 4.24
CA ILE A 102 3.09 -13.98 4.30
C ILE A 102 2.38 -14.01 2.95
N GLU A 103 3.03 -14.45 1.87
CA GLU A 103 2.50 -14.44 0.50
C GLU A 103 1.13 -15.12 0.41
N LYS A 104 0.98 -16.27 1.02
CA LYS A 104 -0.29 -17.01 1.04
C LYS A 104 -1.42 -16.20 1.65
N GLN A 105 -1.18 -15.57 2.81
CA GLN A 105 -2.17 -14.75 3.51
C GLN A 105 -2.57 -13.53 2.67
N ILE A 106 -1.61 -12.92 1.97
CA ILE A 106 -1.87 -11.79 1.08
C ILE A 106 -2.76 -12.19 -0.10
N ILE A 107 -2.48 -13.34 -0.74
CA ILE A 107 -3.30 -13.86 -1.84
C ILE A 107 -4.71 -14.19 -1.34
N GLU A 108 -4.84 -14.81 -0.18
CA GLU A 108 -6.12 -15.12 0.45
C GLU A 108 -6.92 -13.86 0.78
N ALA A 109 -6.28 -12.79 1.23
CA ALA A 109 -6.94 -11.51 1.48
C ALA A 109 -7.60 -10.93 0.22
N VAL A 110 -6.95 -11.02 -0.95
CA VAL A 110 -7.55 -10.59 -2.23
C VAL A 110 -8.72 -11.49 -2.61
N ARG A 111 -8.59 -12.79 -2.42
CA ARG A 111 -9.65 -13.76 -2.75
C ARG A 111 -10.87 -13.63 -1.84
N SER A 112 -10.66 -13.33 -0.56
CA SER A 112 -11.75 -13.21 0.42
C SER A 112 -12.74 -12.09 0.09
N VAL A 113 -12.32 -11.08 -0.67
CA VAL A 113 -13.20 -10.01 -1.17
C VAL A 113 -13.73 -10.29 -2.58
N GLY A 114 -13.60 -11.53 -3.07
CA GLY A 114 -14.12 -11.96 -4.37
C GLY A 114 -13.29 -11.48 -5.57
N CYS A 115 -12.03 -11.08 -5.36
CA CYS A 115 -11.19 -10.54 -6.40
C CYS A 115 -10.08 -11.52 -6.81
N ASN A 116 -9.75 -11.52 -8.11
CA ASN A 116 -8.58 -12.20 -8.66
C ASN A 116 -7.41 -11.25 -8.94
N LEU A 117 -7.68 -9.96 -8.87
CA LEU A 117 -6.75 -8.88 -9.10
C LEU A 117 -6.96 -7.84 -8.01
N GLY A 118 -5.91 -7.48 -7.28
CA GLY A 118 -6.03 -6.48 -6.23
C GLY A 118 -4.68 -6.01 -5.68
N ALA A 119 -4.70 -4.83 -5.11
CA ALA A 119 -3.61 -4.33 -4.28
C ALA A 119 -4.03 -4.38 -2.83
N VAL A 120 -3.28 -5.06 -2.01
CA VAL A 120 -3.51 -5.17 -0.56
C VAL A 120 -2.63 -4.17 0.16
N GLU A 121 -3.23 -3.37 1.02
CA GLU A 121 -2.51 -2.52 1.96
C GLU A 121 -2.63 -3.08 3.37
N PHE A 122 -1.51 -3.11 4.08
CA PHE A 122 -1.44 -3.65 5.42
C PHE A 122 -0.23 -3.09 6.17
N PHE A 123 -0.22 -3.29 7.46
CA PHE A 123 0.98 -3.14 8.27
C PHE A 123 1.31 -4.45 9.00
N ILE A 124 2.52 -4.55 9.55
CA ILE A 124 2.98 -5.74 10.26
C ILE A 124 3.05 -5.40 11.75
N LYS A 125 2.32 -6.15 12.55
CA LYS A 125 2.36 -6.09 14.01
C LYS A 125 2.62 -7.50 14.54
N ASP A 126 3.56 -7.65 15.44
CA ASP A 126 3.92 -8.95 16.05
C ASP A 126 4.18 -10.04 14.99
N ASN A 127 4.89 -9.68 13.91
CA ASN A 127 5.19 -10.53 12.74
C ASN A 127 3.96 -11.02 11.95
N LYS A 128 2.78 -10.43 12.17
CA LYS A 128 1.55 -10.77 11.45
C LYS A 128 1.08 -9.58 10.61
N PRO A 129 0.59 -9.80 9.37
CA PRO A 129 -0.04 -8.77 8.58
C PRO A 129 -1.40 -8.40 9.20
N ILE A 130 -1.66 -7.11 9.35
CA ILE A 130 -2.97 -6.56 9.69
C ILE A 130 -3.44 -5.79 8.46
N PHE A 131 -4.45 -6.34 7.79
CA PHE A 131 -4.95 -5.81 6.54
C PHE A 131 -5.78 -4.54 6.77
N LEU A 132 -5.52 -3.54 5.96
CA LEU A 132 -6.22 -2.26 5.97
C LEU A 132 -7.28 -2.22 4.87
N GLU A 133 -6.88 -2.51 3.65
CA GLU A 133 -7.78 -2.50 2.51
C GLU A 133 -7.29 -3.40 1.37
N VAL A 134 -8.23 -3.78 0.51
CA VAL A 134 -7.97 -4.40 -0.79
C VAL A 134 -8.55 -3.51 -1.86
N ASN A 135 -7.70 -3.00 -2.74
CA ASN A 135 -8.10 -2.23 -3.92
C ASN A 135 -8.23 -3.17 -5.12
N PRO A 136 -9.46 -3.48 -5.60
CA PRO A 136 -9.68 -4.44 -6.70
C PRO A 136 -9.07 -3.96 -8.03
N MET A 137 -9.03 -2.64 -8.22
CA MET A 137 -8.37 -2.02 -9.36
C MET A 137 -7.41 -0.96 -8.80
N TRP A 138 -6.14 -1.34 -8.60
CA TRP A 138 -5.15 -0.30 -8.37
C TRP A 138 -5.02 0.51 -9.66
N GLY A 139 -5.30 1.80 -9.55
CA GLY A 139 -5.15 2.74 -10.66
C GLY A 139 -3.77 2.52 -11.28
N GLY A 140 -3.76 1.89 -12.44
CA GLY A 140 -2.54 1.39 -13.06
C GLY A 140 -1.44 2.42 -13.02
N HIS A 141 -0.20 1.98 -13.02
CA HIS A 141 0.97 2.86 -13.09
C HIS A 141 0.94 3.68 -14.38
N ALA A 142 -0.13 4.47 -14.52
CA ALA A 142 -0.37 5.27 -15.71
C ALA A 142 0.64 6.41 -15.83
N SER A 143 1.28 6.78 -14.75
CA SER A 143 2.18 7.91 -14.78
C SER A 143 3.51 7.58 -14.14
N LYS A 144 4.52 8.21 -14.68
CA LYS A 144 5.84 8.40 -14.12
C LYS A 144 5.82 8.27 -12.60
N ILE A 145 6.65 7.41 -12.10
CA ILE A 145 7.00 7.14 -10.71
C ILE A 145 6.21 7.98 -9.70
N GLY A 146 5.10 7.43 -9.22
CA GLY A 146 4.26 8.09 -8.22
C GLY A 146 4.80 7.95 -6.78
N PHE A 147 6.12 7.90 -6.64
CA PHE A 147 6.79 7.76 -5.35
C PHE A 147 7.53 9.04 -4.99
N GLY A 148 7.14 9.64 -3.89
CA GLY A 148 7.85 10.75 -3.28
C GLY A 148 7.87 12.03 -4.12
N ASP A 149 8.61 13.00 -3.65
CA ASP A 149 8.87 14.25 -4.33
C ASP A 149 9.83 14.09 -5.53
N LYS A 150 10.05 15.17 -6.26
CA LYS A 150 10.94 15.16 -7.43
C LYS A 150 12.39 14.72 -7.09
N SER A 151 12.88 15.02 -5.89
CA SER A 151 14.23 14.68 -5.47
C SER A 151 14.34 13.19 -5.18
N PHE A 152 13.33 12.61 -4.55
CA PHE A 152 13.22 11.18 -4.30
C PHE A 152 13.14 10.41 -5.63
N GLN A 153 12.29 10.85 -6.55
CA GLN A 153 12.14 10.25 -7.88
C GLN A 153 13.45 10.29 -8.68
N LYS A 154 14.15 11.43 -8.66
CA LYS A 154 15.45 11.58 -9.33
C LYS A 154 16.50 10.60 -8.78
N TYR A 155 16.51 10.41 -7.47
CA TYR A 155 17.39 9.41 -6.85
C TYR A 155 17.09 7.99 -7.34
N LEU A 156 15.83 7.61 -7.36
CA LEU A 156 15.41 6.28 -7.80
C LEU A 156 15.81 6.01 -9.25
N ILE A 157 15.64 7.00 -10.13
CA ILE A 157 16.02 6.91 -11.55
C ILE A 157 17.54 6.76 -11.69
N ASN A 158 18.31 7.59 -11.00
CA ASN A 158 19.77 7.60 -11.11
C ASN A 158 20.45 6.37 -10.49
N ASN A 159 19.75 5.67 -9.58
CA ASN A 159 20.29 4.48 -8.90
C ASN A 159 19.57 3.18 -9.31
N GLN A 160 18.98 3.18 -10.47
CA GLN A 160 18.13 2.11 -10.97
C GLN A 160 18.80 0.73 -10.91
N GLU A 161 20.03 0.59 -11.37
CA GLU A 161 20.75 -0.69 -11.39
C GLU A 161 20.97 -1.27 -9.98
N LYS A 162 21.35 -0.39 -9.05
CA LYS A 162 21.49 -0.77 -7.64
C LYS A 162 20.15 -1.20 -7.04
N LEU A 163 19.08 -0.46 -7.32
CA LEU A 163 17.75 -0.77 -6.80
C LEU A 163 17.19 -2.09 -7.35
N ILE A 164 17.43 -2.40 -8.63
CA ILE A 164 17.07 -3.70 -9.21
C ILE A 164 17.74 -4.84 -8.46
N LYS A 165 19.00 -4.68 -8.09
CA LYS A 165 19.75 -5.68 -7.35
C LYS A 165 19.29 -5.80 -5.90
N ASP A 166 19.07 -4.68 -5.24
CA ASP A 166 18.80 -4.60 -3.81
C ASP A 166 17.33 -4.87 -3.45
N ILE A 167 16.41 -4.37 -4.26
CA ILE A 167 14.96 -4.42 -4.03
C ILE A 167 14.20 -4.64 -5.35
N PRO A 168 14.39 -5.79 -6.02
CA PRO A 168 13.91 -6.05 -7.39
C PRO A 168 12.39 -5.91 -7.53
N ASN A 169 11.62 -6.28 -6.52
CA ASN A 169 10.16 -6.24 -6.59
C ASN A 169 9.60 -4.82 -6.52
N VAL A 170 10.28 -3.93 -5.79
CA VAL A 170 9.95 -2.50 -5.76
C VAL A 170 10.25 -1.87 -7.12
N TYR A 171 11.37 -2.25 -7.70
CA TYR A 171 11.74 -1.78 -9.04
C TYR A 171 10.73 -2.17 -10.11
N TRP A 172 10.16 -3.38 -10.06
CA TRP A 172 9.09 -3.80 -10.95
C TRP A 172 7.91 -2.85 -10.92
N PHE A 173 7.54 -2.39 -9.75
CA PHE A 173 6.50 -1.38 -9.57
C PHE A 173 6.85 -0.06 -10.24
N MET A 174 8.10 0.34 -10.20
CA MET A 174 8.58 1.62 -10.73
C MET A 174 8.81 1.61 -12.25
N ASN A 175 9.01 0.45 -12.85
CA ASN A 175 9.22 0.33 -14.29
C ASN A 175 7.97 -0.18 -14.99
N ARG A 176 7.18 0.75 -15.54
CA ARG A 176 5.91 0.45 -16.22
C ARG A 176 6.05 -0.63 -17.31
N ARG A 177 7.08 -0.58 -18.14
CA ARG A 177 7.27 -1.54 -19.22
C ARG A 177 7.52 -2.95 -18.70
N LEU A 178 8.36 -3.08 -17.71
CA LEU A 178 8.65 -4.36 -17.07
C LEU A 178 7.44 -4.89 -16.31
N TYR A 179 6.73 -4.02 -15.62
CA TYR A 179 5.51 -4.37 -14.91
C TYR A 179 4.46 -4.99 -15.85
N TYR A 180 4.14 -4.32 -16.95
CA TYR A 180 3.18 -4.85 -17.92
C TYR A 180 3.68 -6.11 -18.61
N LYS A 181 4.97 -6.22 -18.94
CA LYS A 181 5.54 -7.45 -19.47
C LYS A 181 5.34 -8.65 -18.53
N LYS A 182 5.55 -8.44 -17.22
CA LYS A 182 5.32 -9.46 -16.19
C LYS A 182 3.83 -9.81 -16.09
N LEU A 183 2.97 -8.80 -16.07
CA LEU A 183 1.52 -8.94 -16.04
C LEU A 183 1.01 -9.78 -17.22
N TYR A 184 1.36 -9.41 -18.45
CA TYR A 184 0.98 -10.14 -19.67
C TYR A 184 1.46 -11.58 -19.66
N LYS A 185 2.73 -11.82 -19.30
CA LYS A 185 3.27 -13.17 -19.20
C LYS A 185 2.46 -14.02 -18.24
N HIS A 186 1.98 -13.42 -17.17
CA HIS A 186 1.22 -14.13 -16.14
C HIS A 186 -0.22 -14.40 -16.60
N ILE A 187 -0.88 -13.44 -17.22
CA ILE A 187 -2.22 -13.60 -17.81
C ILE A 187 -2.20 -14.72 -18.86
N ASN A 188 -1.26 -14.69 -19.81
CA ASN A 188 -1.15 -15.72 -20.85
C ASN A 188 -0.95 -17.13 -20.24
N LYS A 189 -0.16 -17.24 -19.18
CA LYS A 189 0.02 -18.51 -18.49
C LYS A 189 -1.29 -19.03 -17.87
N GLN A 190 -2.15 -18.15 -17.37
CA GLN A 190 -3.44 -18.54 -16.80
C GLN A 190 -4.44 -18.92 -17.91
N ILE A 191 -4.49 -18.17 -19.01
CA ILE A 191 -5.33 -18.51 -20.17
C ILE A 191 -4.99 -19.90 -20.67
N ASN A 192 -3.72 -20.20 -20.91
CA ASN A 192 -3.29 -21.51 -21.38
C ASN A 192 -3.62 -22.68 -20.43
N ARG A 193 -3.77 -22.42 -19.13
CA ARG A 193 -4.22 -23.43 -18.16
C ARG A 193 -5.72 -23.72 -18.20
N ILE A 194 -6.51 -22.78 -18.70
CA ILE A 194 -7.97 -22.92 -18.78
C ILE A 194 -8.37 -23.56 -20.12
N THR A 195 -7.53 -23.40 -21.16
CA THR A 195 -7.77 -23.90 -22.51
C THR A 195 -7.19 -25.30 -22.77
N MET A 196 -6.50 -25.89 -21.81
CA MET A 196 -6.06 -27.29 -21.78
C MET A 196 -6.99 -28.12 -20.89
#